data_3e76d12df234c626e335697b8796bdf5
#
_entry.id   3e76d12df234c626e335697b8796bdf5
#
_cell.length_a   1.000
_cell.length_b   1.000
_cell.length_c   1.000
_cell.angle_alpha   90.00
_cell.angle_beta   90.00
_cell.angle_gamma   90.00
#
_symmetry.space_group_name_H-M   'P 1'
#
loop_
_entity.id
_entity.type
_entity.pdbx_description
1 polymer ?
#
loop_
_entity_poly.entity_id
_entity_poly.type
_entity_poly.pdbx_seq_one_letter_code
_entity_poly.pdbx_strand_id
1 'polypeptide(L)'
;MELKEIIENIKKEIPVLDSSTDYWLVRANSGEYYTDFNLNGYIGIGWNEITLEDIRRADNNSNVLKEILKEKLTFQDDSEPSENKYGITAGQLLRFVNNIKRNDIVVVPSEGSERFLVGKVTGPLYELNQSQLEEYKSEELTHNRSDFAKRWKVYWLGWFNRSDADSALYKMIYSHATLSNINDYKPFINRALFPCYIEDEKLYISYHVTEEKDIQGVYLGQFVYQYSLLTRLLFPETRVDSKINVQSEGI
;
A
#
# COMPACT_ATOMS: atom_id res chain seq x y z
N MET A 1 32.74 -8.03 -19.80
CA MET A 1 32.08 -8.02 -18.50
C MET A 1 32.31 -9.39 -17.85
N GLU A 2 32.97 -9.42 -16.72
CA GLU A 2 33.28 -10.69 -16.05
C GLU A 2 32.02 -11.20 -15.33
N LEU A 3 31.91 -12.54 -15.19
CA LEU A 3 30.73 -13.17 -14.51
C LEU A 3 30.47 -12.59 -13.11
N LYS A 4 31.53 -12.29 -12.36
CA LYS A 4 31.44 -11.64 -11.04
C LYS A 4 30.74 -10.28 -11.11
N GLU A 5 31.07 -9.47 -12.09
CA GLU A 5 30.46 -8.15 -12.29
C GLU A 5 28.98 -8.25 -12.63
N ILE A 6 28.61 -9.25 -13.44
CA ILE A 6 27.21 -9.55 -13.75
C ILE A 6 26.44 -9.94 -12.48
N ILE A 7 27.00 -10.85 -11.68
CA ILE A 7 26.40 -11.30 -10.42
C ILE A 7 26.18 -10.13 -9.44
N GLU A 8 27.20 -9.28 -9.25
CA GLU A 8 27.08 -8.12 -8.36
C GLU A 8 26.06 -7.08 -8.86
N ASN A 9 25.94 -6.90 -10.17
CA ASN A 9 24.92 -6.03 -10.74
C ASN A 9 23.50 -6.61 -10.51
N ILE A 10 23.29 -7.91 -10.75
CA ILE A 10 22.01 -8.56 -10.47
C ILE A 10 21.63 -8.43 -9.00
N LYS A 11 22.58 -8.61 -8.07
CA LYS A 11 22.30 -8.45 -6.62
C LYS A 11 21.83 -7.04 -6.27
N LYS A 12 22.39 -6.02 -6.90
CA LYS A 12 21.99 -4.62 -6.67
C LYS A 12 20.58 -4.30 -7.14
N GLU A 13 20.09 -5.03 -8.14
CA GLU A 13 18.72 -4.86 -8.66
C GLU A 13 17.67 -5.57 -7.80
N ILE A 14 18.06 -6.49 -6.90
CA ILE A 14 17.13 -7.18 -6.03
C ILE A 14 16.69 -6.22 -4.90
N PRO A 15 15.38 -5.91 -4.80
CA PRO A 15 14.90 -5.04 -3.73
C PRO A 15 15.17 -5.63 -2.36
N VAL A 16 15.69 -4.82 -1.45
CA VAL A 16 15.84 -5.15 -0.04
C VAL A 16 14.70 -4.46 0.70
N LEU A 17 13.82 -5.24 1.30
CA LEU A 17 12.66 -4.77 2.05
C LEU A 17 13.00 -4.75 3.53
N ASP A 18 12.54 -3.71 4.21
CA ASP A 18 12.68 -3.56 5.66
C ASP A 18 11.43 -4.14 6.34
N SER A 19 11.61 -5.19 7.13
CA SER A 19 10.51 -5.85 7.86
C SER A 19 9.81 -4.91 8.86
N SER A 20 10.49 -3.85 9.32
CA SER A 20 9.92 -2.84 10.21
C SER A 20 8.97 -1.85 9.51
N THR A 21 8.97 -1.83 8.18
CA THR A 21 8.08 -0.97 7.37
C THR A 21 6.62 -1.30 7.63
N ASP A 22 5.80 -0.29 7.87
CA ASP A 22 4.34 -0.44 7.97
C ASP A 22 3.68 -0.37 6.59
N TYR A 23 2.58 -1.14 6.46
CA TYR A 23 1.76 -1.20 5.25
C TYR A 23 0.35 -0.67 5.53
N TRP A 24 -0.10 0.24 4.67
CA TRP A 24 -1.35 0.96 4.83
C TRP A 24 -2.24 0.83 3.60
N LEU A 25 -3.48 0.43 3.80
CA LEU A 25 -4.53 0.56 2.77
C LEU A 25 -5.11 1.96 2.88
N VAL A 26 -5.09 2.72 1.80
CA VAL A 26 -5.63 4.09 1.71
C VAL A 26 -6.68 4.13 0.61
N ARG A 27 -7.93 4.42 0.97
CA ARG A 27 -9.02 4.53 -0.02
C ARG A 27 -9.09 5.92 -0.61
N ALA A 28 -9.08 5.97 -1.93
CA ALA A 28 -9.17 7.19 -2.72
C ALA A 28 -10.63 7.52 -3.07
N ASN A 29 -11.48 7.80 -2.07
CA ASN A 29 -12.91 8.05 -2.25
C ASN A 29 -13.58 6.93 -3.10
N SER A 30 -13.60 5.71 -2.58
CA SER A 30 -14.12 4.52 -3.30
C SER A 30 -13.43 4.22 -4.64
N GLY A 31 -12.25 4.79 -4.88
CA GLY A 31 -11.47 4.63 -6.11
C GLY A 31 -11.56 5.81 -7.07
N GLU A 32 -12.45 6.74 -6.87
CA GLU A 32 -12.64 7.93 -7.71
C GLU A 32 -11.35 8.70 -7.95
N TYR A 33 -10.54 8.89 -6.88
CA TYR A 33 -9.27 9.63 -6.96
C TYR A 33 -8.03 8.76 -7.21
N TYR A 34 -8.24 7.48 -7.56
CA TYR A 34 -7.14 6.56 -7.85
C TYR A 34 -6.19 7.09 -8.94
N THR A 35 -6.76 7.57 -10.04
CA THR A 35 -6.00 8.10 -11.18
C THR A 35 -5.25 9.38 -10.78
N ASP A 36 -5.88 10.25 -10.02
CA ASP A 36 -5.28 11.49 -9.56
C ASP A 36 -4.11 11.22 -8.59
N PHE A 37 -4.26 10.29 -7.65
CA PHE A 37 -3.19 9.86 -6.76
C PHE A 37 -2.01 9.31 -7.54
N ASN A 38 -2.28 8.45 -8.54
CA ASN A 38 -1.26 7.82 -9.36
C ASN A 38 -0.46 8.85 -10.17
N LEU A 39 -1.14 9.75 -10.86
CA LEU A 39 -0.48 10.73 -11.74
C LEU A 39 0.31 11.79 -10.97
N ASN A 40 -0.13 12.16 -9.78
CA ASN A 40 0.44 13.25 -9.02
C ASN A 40 1.30 12.81 -7.82
N GLY A 41 1.51 11.50 -7.64
CA GLY A 41 2.47 10.96 -6.67
C GLY A 41 2.14 11.30 -5.21
N TYR A 42 0.88 11.13 -4.81
CA TYR A 42 0.46 11.36 -3.42
C TYR A 42 -0.67 10.41 -3.00
N ILE A 43 -0.89 10.32 -1.70
CA ILE A 43 -2.12 9.85 -1.08
C ILE A 43 -2.71 10.97 -0.23
N GLY A 44 -4.03 10.98 -0.09
CA GLY A 44 -4.72 12.02 0.66
C GLY A 44 -5.83 11.47 1.54
N ILE A 45 -6.30 12.33 2.44
CA ILE A 45 -7.47 12.04 3.29
C ILE A 45 -8.38 13.29 3.35
N GLY A 46 -9.69 13.05 3.36
CA GLY A 46 -10.73 14.08 3.41
C GLY A 46 -10.84 14.83 4.73
N TRP A 47 -12.04 15.32 5.03
CA TRP A 47 -12.37 16.17 6.19
C TRP A 47 -11.52 17.44 6.22
N ASN A 48 -11.61 18.24 5.16
CA ASN A 48 -10.78 19.44 4.98
C ASN A 48 -11.06 20.54 6.02
N GLU A 49 -12.22 20.52 6.65
CA GLU A 49 -12.60 21.41 7.75
C GLU A 49 -11.68 21.23 8.97
N ILE A 50 -11.06 20.06 9.08
CA ILE A 50 -10.10 19.72 10.13
C ILE A 50 -8.69 19.86 9.57
N THR A 51 -7.98 20.88 10.02
CA THR A 51 -6.62 21.18 9.55
C THR A 51 -5.57 20.29 10.20
N LEU A 52 -4.36 20.22 9.61
CA LEU A 52 -3.23 19.57 10.26
C LEU A 52 -2.89 20.17 11.62
N GLU A 53 -3.12 21.48 11.79
CA GLU A 53 -2.93 22.16 13.06
C GLU A 53 -3.91 21.66 14.12
N ASP A 54 -5.19 21.50 13.78
CA ASP A 54 -6.21 20.92 14.67
C ASP A 54 -5.82 19.53 15.14
N ILE A 55 -5.35 18.68 14.20
CA ILE A 55 -4.95 17.30 14.50
C ILE A 55 -3.72 17.28 15.42
N ARG A 56 -2.73 18.15 15.16
CA ARG A 56 -1.54 18.27 16.01
C ARG A 56 -1.87 18.80 17.39
N ARG A 57 -2.79 19.77 17.50
CA ARG A 57 -3.28 20.30 18.78
C ARG A 57 -3.95 19.24 19.64
N ALA A 58 -4.56 18.25 19.02
CA ALA A 58 -5.15 17.12 19.73
C ALA A 58 -4.11 16.21 20.40
N ASP A 59 -2.82 16.33 20.10
CA ASP A 59 -1.69 15.61 20.72
C ASP A 59 -1.95 14.10 20.82
N ASN A 60 -2.36 13.50 19.70
CA ASN A 60 -2.74 12.08 19.58
C ASN A 60 -3.91 11.65 20.49
N ASN A 61 -4.63 12.58 21.08
CA ASN A 61 -5.79 12.32 21.91
C ASN A 61 -7.10 12.31 21.08
N SER A 62 -7.66 11.13 20.88
CA SER A 62 -8.87 10.97 20.07
C SER A 62 -10.08 11.69 20.65
N ASN A 63 -10.18 11.86 21.97
CA ASN A 63 -11.31 12.57 22.59
C ASN A 63 -11.22 14.07 22.32
N VAL A 64 -10.02 14.66 22.40
CA VAL A 64 -9.82 16.07 22.04
C VAL A 64 -10.17 16.31 20.58
N LEU A 65 -9.70 15.43 19.68
CA LEU A 65 -10.02 15.55 18.26
C LEU A 65 -11.50 15.35 17.97
N LYS A 66 -12.19 14.48 18.72
CA LYS A 66 -13.66 14.31 18.62
C LYS A 66 -14.41 15.61 18.94
N GLU A 67 -14.04 16.35 19.97
CA GLU A 67 -14.68 17.62 20.28
C GLU A 67 -14.45 18.66 19.17
N ILE A 68 -13.22 18.73 18.62
CA ILE A 68 -12.93 19.60 17.48
C ILE A 68 -13.78 19.19 16.24
N LEU A 69 -13.95 17.88 16.01
CA LEU A 69 -14.80 17.38 14.92
C LEU A 69 -16.26 17.78 15.09
N LYS A 70 -16.80 17.73 16.31
CA LYS A 70 -18.17 18.15 16.61
C LYS A 70 -18.40 19.64 16.35
N GLU A 71 -17.40 20.46 16.65
CA GLU A 71 -17.46 21.92 16.44
C GLU A 71 -17.40 22.29 14.95
N LYS A 72 -16.60 21.58 14.16
CA LYS A 72 -16.25 21.99 12.80
C LYS A 72 -16.97 21.24 11.68
N LEU A 73 -17.40 19.98 11.93
CA LEU A 73 -18.07 19.18 10.92
C LEU A 73 -19.58 19.33 10.99
N THR A 74 -20.15 19.87 9.93
CA THR A 74 -21.60 19.78 9.65
C THR A 74 -21.79 18.59 8.69
N PHE A 75 -22.39 17.52 9.18
CA PHE A 75 -22.79 16.42 8.31
C PHE A 75 -24.09 16.79 7.59
N GLN A 76 -24.14 16.55 6.27
CA GLN A 76 -25.29 16.92 5.42
C GLN A 76 -26.56 16.10 5.68
N ASP A 77 -26.51 15.09 6.54
CA ASP A 77 -27.66 14.29 6.92
C ASP A 77 -28.38 14.93 8.12
N ASP A 78 -29.68 15.08 8.03
CA ASP A 78 -30.53 15.67 9.08
C ASP A 78 -30.53 14.91 10.42
N SER A 79 -29.86 13.77 10.52
CA SER A 79 -29.62 13.04 11.75
C SER A 79 -28.27 13.42 12.35
N GLU A 80 -28.21 13.87 13.59
CA GLU A 80 -26.94 14.05 14.31
C GLU A 80 -26.08 12.79 14.18
N PRO A 81 -24.82 12.93 13.72
CA PRO A 81 -23.94 11.78 13.57
C PRO A 81 -23.72 11.11 14.92
N SER A 82 -23.75 9.80 14.94
CA SER A 82 -23.50 9.05 16.16
C SER A 82 -22.11 9.36 16.73
N GLU A 83 -21.96 9.35 18.04
CA GLU A 83 -20.67 9.48 18.75
C GLU A 83 -19.59 8.55 18.17
N ASN A 84 -20.00 7.36 17.68
CA ASN A 84 -19.12 6.42 17.02
C ASN A 84 -18.54 6.94 15.70
N LYS A 85 -19.32 7.71 14.92
CA LYS A 85 -18.86 8.29 13.66
C LYS A 85 -17.72 9.29 13.88
N TYR A 86 -17.84 10.16 14.87
CA TYR A 86 -16.76 11.08 15.27
C TYR A 86 -15.52 10.34 15.76
N GLY A 87 -15.70 9.28 16.56
CA GLY A 87 -14.58 8.46 17.05
C GLY A 87 -13.83 7.75 15.92
N ILE A 88 -14.54 7.20 14.95
CA ILE A 88 -13.95 6.58 13.76
C ILE A 88 -13.17 7.62 12.94
N THR A 89 -13.79 8.78 12.68
CA THR A 89 -13.15 9.87 11.93
C THR A 89 -11.89 10.38 12.64
N ALA A 90 -11.97 10.64 13.95
CA ALA A 90 -10.78 11.04 14.74
C ALA A 90 -9.66 10.01 14.62
N GLY A 91 -9.99 8.73 14.77
CA GLY A 91 -9.01 7.65 14.64
C GLY A 91 -8.38 7.55 13.24
N GLN A 92 -9.14 7.82 12.17
CA GLN A 92 -8.62 7.85 10.80
C GLN A 92 -7.63 9.01 10.59
N LEU A 93 -8.01 10.22 11.02
CA LEU A 93 -7.19 11.42 10.91
C LEU A 93 -5.90 11.29 11.73
N LEU A 94 -5.99 10.84 12.99
CA LEU A 94 -4.81 10.64 13.83
C LEU A 94 -3.84 9.63 13.23
N ARG A 95 -4.35 8.50 12.74
CA ARG A 95 -3.51 7.48 12.09
C ARG A 95 -2.84 8.01 10.82
N PHE A 96 -3.57 8.75 9.98
CA PHE A 96 -3.02 9.33 8.76
C PHE A 96 -1.89 10.32 9.05
N VAL A 97 -2.04 11.13 10.10
CA VAL A 97 -1.06 12.18 10.45
C VAL A 97 0.12 11.64 11.26
N ASN A 98 -0.15 10.75 12.24
CA ASN A 98 0.84 10.39 13.25
C ASN A 98 1.47 9.01 13.06
N ASN A 99 0.77 8.08 12.37
CA ASN A 99 1.25 6.71 12.25
C ASN A 99 1.93 6.42 10.92
N ILE A 100 1.45 7.04 9.82
CA ILE A 100 2.15 6.92 8.53
C ILE A 100 3.50 7.63 8.63
N LYS A 101 4.54 6.97 8.13
CA LYS A 101 5.93 7.46 8.18
C LYS A 101 6.57 7.40 6.80
N ARG A 102 7.66 8.14 6.65
CA ARG A 102 8.53 8.00 5.48
C ARG A 102 9.03 6.56 5.40
N ASN A 103 9.04 6.02 4.21
CA ASN A 103 9.36 4.65 3.81
C ASN A 103 8.23 3.64 4.03
N ASP A 104 7.12 3.98 4.68
CA ASP A 104 5.95 3.09 4.72
C ASP A 104 5.44 2.79 3.32
N ILE A 105 4.81 1.64 3.17
CA ILE A 105 4.16 1.21 1.94
C ILE A 105 2.67 1.53 2.02
N VAL A 106 2.16 2.10 0.94
CA VAL A 106 0.74 2.41 0.80
C VAL A 106 0.15 1.63 -0.38
N VAL A 107 -1.04 1.10 -0.16
CA VAL A 107 -1.82 0.37 -1.17
C VAL A 107 -3.12 1.12 -1.40
N VAL A 108 -3.37 1.50 -2.65
CA VAL A 108 -4.57 2.25 -3.04
C VAL A 108 -5.39 1.39 -4.00
N PRO A 109 -6.60 0.98 -3.63
CA PRO A 109 -7.49 0.26 -4.54
C PRO A 109 -8.12 1.21 -5.57
N SER A 110 -8.25 0.75 -6.82
CA SER A 110 -9.06 1.38 -7.84
C SER A 110 -10.55 1.26 -7.53
N GLU A 111 -11.38 1.88 -8.33
CA GLU A 111 -12.82 1.65 -8.31
C GLU A 111 -13.13 0.16 -8.48
N GLY A 112 -14.06 -0.37 -7.70
CA GLY A 112 -14.36 -1.81 -7.65
C GLY A 112 -13.23 -2.68 -7.10
N SER A 113 -12.10 -2.10 -6.71
CA SER A 113 -10.90 -2.81 -6.23
C SER A 113 -10.37 -3.86 -7.20
N GLU A 114 -10.47 -3.59 -8.50
CA GLU A 114 -9.95 -4.49 -9.53
C GLU A 114 -8.43 -4.40 -9.67
N ARG A 115 -7.88 -3.25 -9.30
CA ARG A 115 -6.46 -2.95 -9.38
C ARG A 115 -5.96 -2.30 -8.09
N PHE A 116 -4.74 -2.60 -7.70
CA PHE A 116 -4.09 -2.04 -6.51
C PHE A 116 -2.81 -1.34 -6.92
N LEU A 117 -2.76 -0.04 -6.67
CA LEU A 117 -1.54 0.76 -6.81
C LEU A 117 -0.73 0.63 -5.52
N VAL A 118 0.56 0.40 -5.64
CA VAL A 118 1.46 0.26 -4.47
C VAL A 118 2.56 1.28 -4.57
N GLY A 119 2.78 2.01 -3.48
CA GLY A 119 3.79 3.05 -3.42
C GLY A 119 4.48 3.15 -2.08
N LYS A 120 5.58 3.87 -2.09
CA LYS A 120 6.40 4.16 -0.91
C LYS A 120 6.26 5.63 -0.53
N VAL A 121 5.98 5.91 0.73
CA VAL A 121 5.94 7.28 1.25
C VAL A 121 7.34 7.88 1.22
N THR A 122 7.53 8.98 0.48
CA THR A 122 8.85 9.57 0.23
C THR A 122 9.04 10.95 0.83
N GLY A 123 7.93 11.68 1.03
CA GLY A 123 7.97 13.07 1.44
C GLY A 123 7.24 13.37 2.75
N PRO A 124 7.28 14.62 3.18
CA PRO A 124 6.55 15.04 4.36
C PRO A 124 5.05 15.04 4.10
N LEU A 125 4.30 14.95 5.20
CA LEU A 125 2.89 15.32 5.23
C LEU A 125 2.76 16.83 5.00
N TYR A 126 1.88 17.22 4.09
CA TYR A 126 1.57 18.62 3.79
C TYR A 126 0.07 18.85 3.63
N GLU A 127 -0.34 20.09 3.69
CA GLU A 127 -1.73 20.50 3.51
C GLU A 127 -1.80 21.63 2.48
N LEU A 128 -2.69 21.48 1.52
CA LEU A 128 -3.04 22.56 0.59
C LEU A 128 -3.98 23.53 1.29
N ASN A 129 -3.72 24.82 1.18
CA ASN A 129 -4.69 25.82 1.59
C ASN A 129 -5.87 25.89 0.58
N GLN A 130 -6.92 26.61 0.95
CA GLN A 130 -8.15 26.71 0.14
C GLN A 130 -7.86 27.18 -1.30
N SER A 131 -7.05 28.21 -1.48
CA SER A 131 -6.71 28.76 -2.80
C SER A 131 -5.93 27.74 -3.66
N GLN A 132 -4.95 27.05 -3.05
CA GLN A 132 -4.19 26.01 -3.72
C GLN A 132 -5.06 24.81 -4.11
N LEU A 133 -6.03 24.46 -3.28
CA LEU A 133 -6.95 23.37 -3.56
C LEU A 133 -7.92 23.74 -4.69
N GLU A 134 -8.43 24.96 -4.71
CA GLU A 134 -9.28 25.47 -5.79
C GLU A 134 -8.51 25.56 -7.12
N GLU A 135 -7.30 26.07 -7.12
CA GLU A 135 -6.42 26.08 -8.27
C GLU A 135 -6.17 24.65 -8.79
N TYR A 136 -5.81 23.74 -7.88
CA TYR A 136 -5.59 22.32 -8.22
C TYR A 136 -6.82 21.68 -8.88
N LYS A 137 -8.01 21.96 -8.38
CA LYS A 137 -9.28 21.43 -8.91
C LYS A 137 -9.73 22.10 -10.20
N SER A 138 -9.31 23.31 -10.48
CA SER A 138 -9.71 24.08 -11.68
C SER A 138 -9.07 23.61 -12.97
N GLU A 139 -8.00 22.77 -12.89
CA GLU A 139 -7.37 22.21 -14.08
C GLU A 139 -8.32 21.24 -14.78
N GLU A 140 -8.70 21.54 -16.01
CA GLU A 140 -9.51 20.64 -16.86
C GLU A 140 -8.69 19.41 -17.24
N LEU A 141 -9.10 18.24 -16.74
CA LEU A 141 -8.45 16.97 -17.00
C LEU A 141 -9.48 15.88 -17.35
N THR A 142 -8.97 14.80 -17.90
CA THR A 142 -9.77 13.61 -18.24
C THR A 142 -10.15 12.76 -17.02
N HIS A 143 -9.73 13.13 -15.83
CA HIS A 143 -10.01 12.43 -14.57
C HIS A 143 -10.37 13.42 -13.45
N ASN A 144 -11.07 12.91 -12.43
CA ASN A 144 -11.46 13.72 -11.29
C ASN A 144 -10.25 14.06 -10.42
N ARG A 145 -10.07 15.35 -10.14
CA ARG A 145 -9.10 15.82 -9.14
C ARG A 145 -9.63 15.59 -7.74
N SER A 146 -8.76 15.12 -6.88
CA SER A 146 -9.09 14.94 -5.47
C SER A 146 -9.25 16.29 -4.76
N ASP A 147 -10.29 16.38 -3.95
CA ASP A 147 -10.52 17.51 -3.04
C ASP A 147 -9.78 17.36 -1.70
N PHE A 148 -9.00 16.29 -1.50
CA PHE A 148 -8.27 16.08 -0.25
C PHE A 148 -7.10 17.04 -0.10
N ALA A 149 -7.18 17.89 0.93
CA ALA A 149 -6.15 18.89 1.22
C ALA A 149 -4.92 18.30 1.91
N LYS A 150 -5.11 17.34 2.83
CA LYS A 150 -4.04 16.69 3.59
C LYS A 150 -3.45 15.54 2.79
N ARG A 151 -2.13 15.61 2.51
CA ARG A 151 -1.46 14.73 1.55
C ARG A 151 -0.10 14.27 2.04
N TRP A 152 0.25 13.00 1.74
CA TRP A 152 1.60 12.46 1.79
C TRP A 152 2.17 12.29 0.38
N LYS A 153 3.42 12.69 0.15
CA LYS A 153 4.10 12.38 -1.13
C LYS A 153 4.46 10.91 -1.18
N VAL A 154 4.20 10.30 -2.35
CA VAL A 154 4.41 8.87 -2.60
C VAL A 154 5.18 8.70 -3.91
N TYR A 155 6.11 7.77 -3.93
CA TYR A 155 6.70 7.22 -5.13
C TYR A 155 6.05 5.88 -5.42
N TRP A 156 5.41 5.74 -6.59
CA TRP A 156 4.72 4.51 -6.96
C TRP A 156 5.73 3.46 -7.41
N LEU A 157 5.67 2.29 -6.78
CA LEU A 157 6.53 1.13 -7.06
C LEU A 157 5.97 0.29 -8.21
N GLY A 158 4.64 0.26 -8.34
CA GLY A 158 3.94 -0.50 -9.35
C GLY A 158 2.48 -0.73 -8.97
N TRP A 159 1.87 -1.67 -9.65
CA TRP A 159 0.49 -2.08 -9.42
C TRP A 159 0.31 -3.58 -9.73
N PHE A 160 -0.75 -4.17 -9.20
CA PHE A 160 -1.17 -5.53 -9.54
C PHE A 160 -2.69 -5.59 -9.70
N ASN A 161 -3.19 -6.55 -10.49
CA ASN A 161 -4.62 -6.78 -10.61
C ASN A 161 -5.11 -7.66 -9.45
N ARG A 162 -6.37 -7.52 -9.11
CA ARG A 162 -7.03 -8.40 -8.15
C ARG A 162 -6.99 -9.86 -8.59
N SER A 163 -7.19 -10.14 -9.89
CA SER A 163 -7.12 -11.49 -10.47
C SER A 163 -5.78 -12.19 -10.26
N ASP A 164 -4.70 -11.42 -10.22
CA ASP A 164 -3.33 -11.93 -10.12
C ASP A 164 -2.86 -12.02 -8.66
N ALA A 165 -3.72 -11.55 -7.73
CA ALA A 165 -3.40 -11.46 -6.32
C ALA A 165 -3.81 -12.73 -5.56
N ASP A 166 -3.04 -13.02 -4.51
CA ASP A 166 -3.37 -14.06 -3.55
C ASP A 166 -4.78 -13.84 -2.96
N SER A 167 -5.59 -14.89 -2.85
CA SER A 167 -6.95 -14.82 -2.29
C SER A 167 -7.00 -14.27 -0.86
N ALA A 168 -5.89 -14.38 -0.11
CA ALA A 168 -5.77 -13.77 1.22
C ALA A 168 -5.95 -12.25 1.18
N LEU A 169 -5.54 -11.59 0.08
CA LEU A 169 -5.70 -10.14 -0.10
C LEU A 169 -7.17 -9.71 -0.22
N TYR A 170 -8.09 -10.62 -0.57
CA TYR A 170 -9.51 -10.28 -0.65
C TYR A 170 -10.09 -9.80 0.69
N LYS A 171 -9.59 -10.33 1.81
CA LYS A 171 -10.02 -9.86 3.13
C LYS A 171 -9.64 -8.40 3.41
N MET A 172 -8.52 -7.94 2.85
CA MET A 172 -8.07 -6.54 2.97
C MET A 172 -9.09 -5.58 2.36
N ILE A 173 -9.77 -5.99 1.26
CA ILE A 173 -10.71 -5.14 0.51
C ILE A 173 -12.00 -4.89 1.29
N TYR A 174 -12.39 -5.79 2.19
CA TYR A 174 -13.62 -5.67 2.98
C TYR A 174 -13.54 -4.63 4.10
N SER A 175 -12.36 -4.09 4.39
CA SER A 175 -12.26 -2.95 5.30
C SER A 175 -12.95 -1.74 4.67
N HIS A 176 -14.01 -1.22 5.29
CA HIS A 176 -14.68 0.01 4.86
C HIS A 176 -13.98 1.28 5.36
N ALA A 177 -12.93 1.14 6.17
CA ALA A 177 -12.18 2.27 6.69
C ALA A 177 -11.39 2.98 5.57
N THR A 178 -11.33 4.31 5.63
CA THR A 178 -10.53 5.11 4.69
C THR A 178 -9.04 4.79 4.79
N LEU A 179 -8.56 4.48 6.00
CA LEU A 179 -7.19 4.10 6.28
C LEU A 179 -7.18 2.86 7.18
N SER A 180 -6.46 1.82 6.78
CA SER A 180 -6.28 0.59 7.55
C SER A 180 -4.81 0.18 7.56
N ASN A 181 -4.32 -0.27 8.73
CA ASN A 181 -3.05 -0.99 8.77
C ASN A 181 -3.26 -2.39 8.19
N ILE A 182 -2.38 -2.78 7.28
CA ILE A 182 -2.46 -4.04 6.53
C ILE A 182 -1.17 -4.86 6.64
N ASN A 183 -0.46 -4.74 7.76
CA ASN A 183 0.79 -5.45 8.01
C ASN A 183 0.67 -6.97 7.85
N ASP A 184 -0.46 -7.56 8.20
CA ASP A 184 -0.72 -9.00 8.05
C ASP A 184 -0.69 -9.46 6.59
N TYR A 185 -0.79 -8.52 5.65
CA TYR A 185 -0.79 -8.81 4.21
C TYR A 185 0.54 -8.51 3.51
N LYS A 186 1.57 -8.05 4.22
CA LYS A 186 2.91 -7.75 3.66
C LYS A 186 3.43 -8.84 2.72
N PRO A 187 3.48 -10.14 3.14
CA PRO A 187 4.08 -11.18 2.30
C PRO A 187 3.33 -11.37 0.97
N PHE A 188 2.03 -11.14 0.97
CA PHE A 188 1.20 -11.29 -0.23
C PHE A 188 1.39 -10.12 -1.18
N ILE A 189 1.45 -8.88 -0.64
CA ILE A 189 1.71 -7.66 -1.42
C ILE A 189 3.11 -7.71 -2.01
N ASN A 190 4.12 -8.09 -1.23
CA ASN A 190 5.50 -8.20 -1.69
C ASN A 190 5.62 -9.20 -2.85
N ARG A 191 4.98 -10.36 -2.74
CA ARG A 191 4.98 -11.37 -3.82
C ARG A 191 4.27 -10.92 -5.08
N ALA A 192 3.19 -10.15 -4.94
CA ALA A 192 2.46 -9.63 -6.09
C ALA A 192 3.26 -8.54 -6.83
N LEU A 193 4.12 -7.81 -6.12
CA LEU A 193 4.86 -6.67 -6.67
C LEU A 193 6.28 -7.04 -7.13
N PHE A 194 6.95 -7.92 -6.39
CA PHE A 194 8.35 -8.27 -6.63
C PHE A 194 8.51 -9.76 -6.93
N PRO A 195 8.97 -10.12 -8.13
CA PRO A 195 9.27 -11.53 -8.45
C PRO A 195 10.41 -12.08 -7.60
N CYS A 196 11.29 -11.20 -7.11
CA CYS A 196 12.41 -11.55 -6.24
C CYS A 196 12.69 -10.38 -5.29
N TYR A 197 12.87 -10.64 -4.00
CA TYR A 197 13.23 -9.63 -2.99
C TYR A 197 13.95 -10.26 -1.80
N ILE A 198 14.65 -9.43 -1.03
CA ILE A 198 15.31 -9.80 0.23
C ILE A 198 14.58 -9.13 1.39
N GLU A 199 14.25 -9.89 2.43
CA GLU A 199 13.70 -9.41 3.68
C GLU A 199 14.28 -10.25 4.83
N ASP A 200 14.75 -9.61 5.90
CA ASP A 200 15.40 -10.28 7.05
C ASP A 200 16.48 -11.30 6.64
N GLU A 201 17.39 -10.87 5.76
CA GLU A 201 18.49 -11.70 5.23
C GLU A 201 18.04 -12.96 4.48
N LYS A 202 16.75 -13.06 4.13
CA LYS A 202 16.18 -14.16 3.35
C LYS A 202 15.82 -13.70 1.95
N LEU A 203 16.18 -14.51 0.97
CA LEU A 203 15.77 -14.30 -0.42
C LEU A 203 14.42 -14.97 -0.65
N TYR A 204 13.47 -14.17 -1.10
CA TYR A 204 12.14 -14.61 -1.54
C TYR A 204 12.08 -14.57 -3.06
N ILE A 205 11.58 -15.63 -3.66
CA ILE A 205 11.36 -15.73 -5.10
C ILE A 205 9.91 -16.13 -5.30
N SER A 206 9.17 -15.32 -6.04
CA SER A 206 7.78 -15.61 -6.44
C SER A 206 7.77 -16.21 -7.82
N TYR A 207 7.02 -17.28 -7.99
CA TYR A 207 6.83 -17.93 -9.27
C TYR A 207 5.34 -18.09 -9.57
N HIS A 208 4.96 -17.74 -10.79
CA HIS A 208 3.60 -17.89 -11.27
C HIS A 208 3.54 -19.11 -12.18
N VAL A 209 2.77 -20.12 -11.81
CA VAL A 209 2.51 -21.29 -12.64
C VAL A 209 1.25 -21.01 -13.44
N THR A 210 1.38 -20.98 -14.75
CA THR A 210 0.27 -20.62 -15.66
C THR A 210 -0.59 -21.84 -16.07
N GLU A 211 -0.13 -23.06 -15.81
CA GLU A 211 -0.87 -24.28 -16.15
C GLU A 211 -0.84 -25.29 -15.01
N GLU A 212 -2.01 -25.88 -14.69
CA GLU A 212 -2.17 -26.92 -13.66
C GLU A 212 -1.26 -28.15 -13.88
N LYS A 213 -0.88 -28.43 -15.13
CA LYS A 213 0.01 -29.54 -15.50
C LYS A 213 1.43 -29.37 -14.99
N ASP A 214 1.87 -28.12 -14.74
CA ASP A 214 3.21 -27.82 -14.27
C ASP A 214 3.40 -28.09 -12.77
N ILE A 215 2.29 -28.30 -12.05
CA ILE A 215 2.30 -28.55 -10.60
C ILE A 215 2.55 -30.03 -10.28
N GLN A 216 2.42 -30.93 -11.24
CA GLN A 216 2.57 -32.39 -10.99
C GLN A 216 4.04 -32.82 -10.99
N GLY A 217 4.62 -32.79 -9.80
CA GLY A 217 5.73 -33.66 -9.35
C GLY A 217 7.11 -33.44 -9.96
N VAL A 218 7.30 -33.65 -11.23
CA VAL A 218 8.64 -33.63 -11.86
C VAL A 218 9.13 -32.22 -12.17
N TYR A 219 8.28 -31.36 -12.64
CA TYR A 219 8.64 -29.99 -13.03
C TYR A 219 8.89 -29.11 -11.83
N LEU A 220 8.11 -29.24 -10.77
CA LEU A 220 8.30 -28.48 -9.54
C LEU A 220 9.64 -28.81 -8.88
N GLY A 221 10.04 -30.09 -8.85
CA GLY A 221 11.33 -30.51 -8.32
C GLY A 221 12.51 -29.95 -9.13
N GLN A 222 12.42 -29.95 -10.46
CA GLN A 222 13.43 -29.37 -11.33
C GLN A 222 13.52 -27.85 -11.16
N PHE A 223 12.39 -27.19 -11.03
CA PHE A 223 12.29 -25.77 -10.80
C PHE A 223 12.94 -25.38 -9.46
N VAL A 224 12.57 -26.00 -8.36
CA VAL A 224 13.18 -25.78 -7.03
C VAL A 224 14.68 -26.04 -7.09
N TYR A 225 15.13 -27.06 -7.80
CA TYR A 225 16.55 -27.36 -7.97
C TYR A 225 17.28 -26.24 -8.73
N GLN A 226 16.74 -25.76 -9.85
CA GLN A 226 17.34 -24.68 -10.63
C GLN A 226 17.43 -23.37 -9.83
N TYR A 227 16.37 -23.01 -9.10
CA TYR A 227 16.38 -21.83 -8.23
C TYR A 227 17.34 -21.99 -7.05
N SER A 228 17.46 -23.19 -6.49
CA SER A 228 18.48 -23.46 -5.46
C SER A 228 19.90 -23.25 -5.99
N LEU A 229 20.16 -23.67 -7.21
CA LEU A 229 21.45 -23.41 -7.87
C LEU A 229 21.70 -21.94 -8.10
N LEU A 230 20.69 -21.21 -8.60
CA LEU A 230 20.78 -19.75 -8.80
C LEU A 230 21.00 -19.04 -7.47
N THR A 231 20.28 -19.39 -6.43
CA THR A 231 20.42 -18.81 -5.09
C THR A 231 21.82 -19.06 -4.54
N ARG A 232 22.37 -20.26 -4.67
CA ARG A 232 23.75 -20.56 -4.24
C ARG A 232 24.80 -19.81 -5.05
N LEU A 233 24.53 -19.56 -6.33
CA LEU A 233 25.42 -18.78 -7.19
C LEU A 233 25.43 -17.31 -6.78
N LEU A 234 24.26 -16.73 -6.50
CA LEU A 234 24.13 -15.33 -6.12
C LEU A 234 24.54 -15.07 -4.64
N PHE A 235 24.23 -16.03 -3.76
CA PHE A 235 24.43 -15.93 -2.32
C PHE A 235 25.04 -17.23 -1.76
N PRO A 236 26.33 -17.48 -1.96
CA PRO A 236 26.98 -18.76 -1.63
C PRO A 236 26.95 -19.13 -0.15
N GLU A 237 26.87 -18.13 0.73
CA GLU A 237 26.81 -18.32 2.18
C GLU A 237 25.39 -18.54 2.72
N THR A 238 24.38 -18.55 1.85
CA THR A 238 22.97 -18.61 2.25
C THR A 238 22.49 -20.04 2.38
N ARG A 239 21.83 -20.36 3.50
CA ARG A 239 21.07 -21.59 3.64
C ARG A 239 19.75 -21.46 2.86
N VAL A 240 19.52 -22.38 1.93
CA VAL A 240 18.27 -22.43 1.14
C VAL A 240 17.25 -23.29 1.88
N ASP A 241 16.23 -22.64 2.44
CA ASP A 241 15.02 -23.31 2.94
C ASP A 241 13.90 -23.11 1.91
N SER A 242 13.44 -24.19 1.28
CA SER A 242 12.33 -24.10 0.32
C SER A 242 10.99 -24.32 1.04
N LYS A 243 10.15 -23.29 1.09
CA LYS A 243 8.72 -23.45 1.41
C LYS A 243 7.93 -23.31 0.11
N ILE A 244 7.25 -24.37 -0.27
CA ILE A 244 6.36 -24.38 -1.41
C ILE A 244 4.95 -24.13 -0.90
N ASN A 245 4.40 -22.97 -1.21
CA ASN A 245 2.98 -22.70 -1.02
C ASN A 245 2.28 -22.97 -2.34
N VAL A 246 1.58 -24.09 -2.45
CA VAL A 246 0.69 -24.37 -3.58
C VAL A 246 -0.67 -23.79 -3.22
N GLN A 247 -1.10 -22.78 -3.95
CA GLN A 247 -2.49 -22.34 -3.94
C GLN A 247 -3.23 -23.08 -5.06
N SER A 248 -4.15 -23.95 -4.69
CA SER A 248 -5.17 -24.42 -5.63
C SER A 248 -6.25 -23.34 -5.70
N GLU A 249 -6.49 -22.78 -6.88
CA GLU A 249 -7.75 -22.09 -7.14
C GLU A 249 -8.86 -23.13 -6.95
N GLY A 250 -9.63 -22.96 -5.89
CA GLY A 250 -10.84 -23.75 -5.69
C GLY A 250 -11.84 -23.42 -6.79
N ILE A 251 -12.29 -24.43 -7.49
CA ILE A 251 -13.43 -24.45 -8.41
C ILE A 251 -14.70 -24.08 -7.63
#